data_48966016b6bd719ee70f9dae99885c12
#
_entry.id   48966016b6bd719ee70f9dae99885c12
#
_cell.length_a   1.000
_cell.length_b   1.000
_cell.length_c   1.000
_cell.angle_alpha   90.00
_cell.angle_beta   90.00
_cell.angle_gamma   90.00
#
_symmetry.space_group_name_H-M   'P 1'
#
loop_
_entity.id
_entity.type
_entity.pdbx_description
1 polymer ?
#
loop_
_entity_poly.entity_id
_entity_poly.type
_entity_poly.pdbx_seq_one_letter_code
_entity_poly.pdbx_strand_id
1 'polypeptide(L)'
;MTKTFILGVGAQKGGTTWLHRQLNSNSNIDFGFRKEYHVFDAIEDDKNHKSSKQSKNGFRDRRINKILKEHKRGILGRNLGSQRKKAQSLALELAFIDNVEHYFDYFDYLYLKNDHIDAVGDITPNYALLKEKSFTLIREGLETRGFDVKVFFLMRDPVERAWSAARMRQRNMQDDKKATFDQFAFMEKAIKDGPTRYKSQYERTIHELEQTFKQDQIYYGFYESLFDKTSFQAIQRFLNIPLDTFDASQVFNASPKSSSLPTELNQKLVKRFQPTYDFIADRHGESIKELWQGYQLL
;
A
#
# COMPACT_ATOMS: atom_id res chain seq x y z
N MET A 1 10.98 24.41 -9.59
CA MET A 1 9.92 23.38 -9.63
C MET A 1 9.61 22.96 -8.22
N THR A 2 8.37 22.64 -7.91
CA THR A 2 7.96 22.17 -6.56
C THR A 2 8.41 20.72 -6.40
N LYS A 3 9.08 20.38 -5.28
CA LYS A 3 9.43 18.98 -4.97
C LYS A 3 8.17 18.17 -4.78
N THR A 4 7.97 17.08 -5.50
CA THR A 4 6.77 16.23 -5.35
C THR A 4 7.10 14.98 -4.56
N PHE A 5 6.25 14.68 -3.55
CA PHE A 5 6.29 13.40 -2.82
C PHE A 5 5.06 12.57 -3.12
N ILE A 6 5.26 11.36 -3.64
CA ILE A 6 4.20 10.41 -3.97
C ILE A 6 3.96 9.50 -2.77
N LEU A 7 2.81 9.68 -2.09
CA LEU A 7 2.40 8.88 -0.93
C LEU A 7 1.29 7.91 -1.30
N GLY A 8 1.62 6.65 -1.54
CA GLY A 8 0.63 5.61 -1.82
C GLY A 8 0.17 4.89 -0.55
N VAL A 9 -1.03 5.22 -0.06
CA VAL A 9 -1.52 4.73 1.25
C VAL A 9 -2.30 3.42 1.18
N GLY A 10 -2.77 3.01 0.00
CA GLY A 10 -3.59 1.79 -0.13
C GLY A 10 -4.43 1.77 -1.39
N ALA A 11 -5.44 0.89 -1.40
CA ALA A 11 -5.65 -0.22 -0.47
C ALA A 11 -4.77 -1.42 -0.84
N GLN A 12 -4.44 -2.25 0.15
CA GLN A 12 -3.78 -3.54 -0.14
C GLN A 12 -4.64 -4.36 -1.10
N LYS A 13 -4.08 -4.79 -2.23
CA LYS A 13 -4.77 -5.47 -3.35
C LYS A 13 -5.61 -4.56 -4.24
N GLY A 14 -5.48 -3.24 -4.12
CA GLY A 14 -6.13 -2.22 -4.95
C GLY A 14 -5.29 -1.74 -6.15
N GLY A 15 -4.19 -2.44 -6.54
CA GLY A 15 -3.41 -2.04 -7.73
C GLY A 15 -2.13 -1.26 -7.45
N THR A 16 -1.76 -1.02 -6.20
CA THR A 16 -0.58 -0.22 -5.82
C THR A 16 0.76 -0.74 -6.35
N THR A 17 0.87 -2.02 -6.68
CA THR A 17 2.08 -2.57 -7.32
C THR A 17 2.17 -2.17 -8.78
N TRP A 18 1.05 -2.12 -9.49
CA TRP A 18 0.99 -1.60 -10.85
C TRP A 18 1.35 -0.10 -10.87
N LEU A 19 0.70 0.71 -10.01
CA LEU A 19 1.01 2.13 -9.88
C LEU A 19 2.51 2.36 -9.67
N HIS A 20 3.10 1.68 -8.68
CA HIS A 20 4.54 1.79 -8.41
C HIS A 20 5.39 1.47 -9.64
N ARG A 21 5.09 0.40 -10.35
CA ARG A 21 5.90 0.00 -11.52
C ARG A 21 5.77 0.98 -12.67
N GLN A 22 4.55 1.46 -12.96
CA GLN A 22 4.33 2.48 -13.98
C GLN A 22 5.11 3.76 -13.66
N LEU A 23 5.07 4.23 -12.43
CA LEU A 23 5.79 5.42 -12.02
C LEU A 23 7.31 5.19 -11.96
N ASN A 24 7.76 4.07 -11.42
CA ASN A 24 9.19 3.74 -11.28
C ASN A 24 9.88 3.39 -12.61
N SER A 25 9.14 3.21 -13.70
CA SER A 25 9.71 3.08 -15.04
C SER A 25 10.13 4.41 -15.66
N ASN A 26 9.73 5.52 -15.05
CA ASN A 26 10.10 6.87 -15.47
C ASN A 26 11.35 7.33 -14.72
N SER A 27 12.37 7.78 -15.48
CA SER A 27 13.70 8.12 -14.93
C SER A 27 13.71 9.34 -14.02
N ASN A 28 12.66 10.17 -14.08
CA ASN A 28 12.48 11.35 -13.24
C ASN A 28 11.74 11.08 -11.92
N ILE A 29 11.46 9.80 -11.60
CA ILE A 29 10.83 9.40 -10.34
C ILE A 29 11.70 8.36 -9.61
N ASP A 30 12.01 8.60 -8.34
CA ASP A 30 12.83 7.71 -7.52
C ASP A 30 12.12 7.26 -6.23
N PHE A 31 11.80 5.97 -6.14
CA PHE A 31 11.25 5.36 -4.93
C PHE A 31 12.33 4.82 -3.96
N GLY A 32 13.61 5.07 -4.23
CA GLY A 32 14.71 4.60 -3.42
C GLY A 32 14.89 3.08 -3.45
N PHE A 33 15.23 2.50 -2.31
CA PHE A 33 15.56 1.08 -2.22
C PHE A 33 14.36 0.15 -2.01
N ARG A 34 13.15 0.71 -1.80
CA ARG A 34 11.92 -0.07 -1.57
C ARG A 34 10.69 0.61 -2.13
N LYS A 35 9.69 -0.22 -2.45
CA LYS A 35 8.32 0.22 -2.70
C LYS A 35 7.59 0.55 -1.39
N GLU A 36 7.72 -0.30 -0.36
CA GLU A 36 6.97 -0.26 0.90
C GLU A 36 7.93 -0.12 2.07
N TYR A 37 7.94 1.02 2.73
CA TYR A 37 8.88 1.32 3.83
C TYR A 37 8.35 0.87 5.19
N HIS A 38 7.03 0.88 5.40
CA HIS A 38 6.42 0.42 6.66
C HIS A 38 6.93 1.15 7.90
N VAL A 39 7.16 2.45 7.82
CA VAL A 39 7.66 3.26 8.94
C VAL A 39 6.52 3.67 9.86
N PHE A 40 5.50 4.34 9.31
CA PHE A 40 4.44 4.94 10.09
C PHE A 40 3.47 3.91 10.68
N ASP A 41 3.15 2.84 9.97
CA ASP A 41 2.36 1.73 10.52
C ASP A 41 3.12 0.98 11.63
N ALA A 42 4.45 0.90 11.56
CA ALA A 42 5.25 0.35 12.66
C ALA A 42 5.25 1.25 13.91
N ILE A 43 5.27 2.58 13.73
CA ILE A 43 5.26 3.55 14.84
C ILE A 43 3.86 3.62 15.48
N GLU A 44 2.79 3.59 14.67
CA GLU A 44 1.42 3.71 15.17
C GLU A 44 0.96 2.45 15.91
N ASP A 45 1.29 1.26 15.39
CA ASP A 45 0.95 -0.03 16.03
C ASP A 45 1.57 -0.17 17.44
N ASP A 46 2.72 0.48 17.70
CA ASP A 46 3.37 0.44 19.01
C ASP A 46 2.54 1.11 20.11
N LYS A 47 1.70 2.10 19.75
CA LYS A 47 0.84 2.83 20.69
C LYS A 47 -0.44 2.07 21.05
N ASN A 48 -0.88 1.17 20.18
CA ASN A 48 -2.18 0.50 20.27
C ASN A 48 -2.12 -0.95 20.76
N HIS A 49 -0.94 -1.62 20.73
CA HIS A 49 -0.83 -3.05 21.02
C HIS A 49 0.36 -3.39 21.94
N LYS A 50 0.07 -3.53 23.25
CA LYS A 50 1.06 -3.88 24.29
C LYS A 50 1.71 -5.28 24.15
N SER A 51 1.32 -6.15 23.20
CA SER A 51 1.76 -7.56 23.20
C SER A 51 1.82 -8.29 21.86
N SER A 52 1.82 -7.63 20.72
CA SER A 52 1.76 -8.36 19.45
C SER A 52 3.07 -8.26 18.65
N LYS A 53 3.25 -9.26 17.76
CA LYS A 53 4.31 -9.27 16.73
C LYS A 53 4.27 -8.04 15.79
N GLN A 54 3.29 -7.15 15.94
CA GLN A 54 3.05 -5.94 15.16
C GLN A 54 3.51 -4.67 15.88
N SER A 55 3.86 -4.73 17.17
CA SER A 55 4.43 -3.58 17.90
C SER A 55 5.74 -3.09 17.27
N LYS A 56 6.15 -1.86 17.59
CA LYS A 56 7.45 -1.26 17.18
C LYS A 56 8.59 -2.23 17.48
N ASN A 57 8.62 -2.79 18.69
CA ASN A 57 9.62 -3.79 19.08
C ASN A 57 9.52 -5.07 18.24
N GLY A 58 8.32 -5.57 17.96
CA GLY A 58 8.15 -6.72 17.08
C GLY A 58 8.58 -6.44 15.63
N PHE A 59 8.42 -5.23 15.12
CA PHE A 59 8.98 -4.81 13.83
C PHE A 59 10.50 -4.75 13.88
N ARG A 60 11.08 -4.14 14.91
CA ARG A 60 12.54 -4.07 15.14
C ARG A 60 13.15 -5.46 15.21
N ASP A 61 12.63 -6.34 16.03
CA ASP A 61 13.13 -7.71 16.20
C ASP A 61 13.12 -8.50 14.88
N ARG A 62 12.05 -8.37 14.11
CA ARG A 62 11.99 -9.01 12.78
C ARG A 62 13.05 -8.46 11.82
N ARG A 63 13.30 -7.14 11.83
CA ARG A 63 14.33 -6.51 10.98
C ARG A 63 15.74 -6.95 11.43
N ILE A 64 16.01 -6.90 12.72
CA ILE A 64 17.30 -7.35 13.30
C ILE A 64 17.53 -8.81 12.97
N ASN A 65 16.58 -9.70 13.23
CA ASN A 65 16.69 -11.12 12.91
C ASN A 65 16.92 -11.36 11.40
N LYS A 66 16.30 -10.55 10.55
CA LYS A 66 16.49 -10.63 9.10
C LYS A 66 17.88 -10.15 8.70
N ILE A 67 18.40 -9.08 9.30
CA ILE A 67 19.79 -8.61 9.09
C ILE A 67 20.77 -9.71 9.46
N LEU A 68 20.62 -10.31 10.64
CA LEU A 68 21.49 -11.40 11.12
C LEU A 68 21.42 -12.62 10.20
N LYS A 69 20.24 -12.97 9.70
CA LYS A 69 20.07 -14.07 8.75
C LYS A 69 20.76 -13.80 7.41
N GLU A 70 20.62 -12.59 6.87
CA GLU A 70 21.26 -12.20 5.61
C GLU A 70 22.80 -12.12 5.79
N HIS A 71 23.27 -11.65 6.95
CA HIS A 71 24.70 -11.65 7.27
C HIS A 71 25.28 -13.08 7.31
N LYS A 72 24.61 -14.01 8.00
CA LYS A 72 25.00 -15.43 8.03
C LYS A 72 25.04 -16.05 6.63
N ARG A 73 24.04 -15.74 5.78
CA ARG A 73 23.99 -16.19 4.38
C ARG A 73 25.14 -15.59 3.54
N GLY A 74 25.50 -14.33 3.80
CA GLY A 74 26.62 -13.66 3.14
C GLY A 74 27.97 -14.30 3.44
N ILE A 75 28.19 -14.75 4.69
CA ILE A 75 29.41 -15.45 5.10
C ILE A 75 29.49 -16.83 4.44
N LEU A 76 28.36 -17.53 4.26
CA LEU A 76 28.30 -18.89 3.73
C LEU A 76 28.15 -18.96 2.21
N GLY A 77 27.86 -17.84 1.53
CA GLY A 77 27.47 -17.80 0.12
C GLY A 77 28.37 -16.94 -0.77
N ARG A 78 28.36 -17.24 -2.06
CA ARG A 78 29.18 -16.56 -3.10
C ARG A 78 28.66 -15.16 -3.51
N ASN A 79 27.61 -14.62 -2.89
CA ASN A 79 26.96 -13.38 -3.35
C ASN A 79 26.94 -12.27 -2.26
N LEU A 80 28.12 -11.92 -1.77
CA LEU A 80 28.35 -10.94 -0.70
C LEU A 80 27.76 -9.54 -1.01
N GLY A 81 27.82 -9.09 -2.26
CA GLY A 81 27.36 -7.74 -2.64
C GLY A 81 25.86 -7.54 -2.51
N SER A 82 25.04 -8.51 -2.96
CA SER A 82 23.58 -8.46 -2.85
C SER A 82 23.12 -8.56 -1.39
N GLN A 83 23.75 -9.41 -0.60
CA GLN A 83 23.44 -9.60 0.82
C GLN A 83 23.78 -8.34 1.64
N ARG A 84 24.89 -7.68 1.31
CA ARG A 84 25.30 -6.40 1.94
C ARG A 84 24.29 -5.28 1.66
N LYS A 85 23.88 -5.10 0.39
CA LYS A 85 22.84 -4.11 0.03
C LYS A 85 21.55 -4.36 0.78
N LYS A 86 21.13 -5.61 0.92
CA LYS A 86 19.90 -5.98 1.62
C LYS A 86 20.00 -5.72 3.14
N ALA A 87 21.16 -5.99 3.74
CA ALA A 87 21.38 -5.65 5.15
C ALA A 87 21.40 -4.14 5.38
N GLN A 88 22.01 -3.37 4.49
CA GLN A 88 22.01 -1.91 4.54
C GLN A 88 20.59 -1.34 4.45
N SER A 89 19.75 -1.83 3.51
CA SER A 89 18.35 -1.41 3.39
C SER A 89 17.55 -1.69 4.66
N LEU A 90 17.75 -2.83 5.30
CA LEU A 90 17.11 -3.18 6.57
C LEU A 90 17.58 -2.30 7.73
N ALA A 91 18.86 -1.93 7.75
CA ALA A 91 19.41 -1.01 8.76
C ALA A 91 18.81 0.41 8.62
N LEU A 92 18.66 0.91 7.38
CA LEU A 92 17.98 2.18 7.11
C LEU A 92 16.52 2.15 7.58
N GLU A 93 15.78 1.06 7.31
CA GLU A 93 14.41 0.93 7.81
C GLU A 93 14.35 1.00 9.35
N LEU A 94 15.30 0.41 10.06
CA LEU A 94 15.38 0.52 11.51
C LEU A 94 15.65 1.95 11.94
N ALA A 95 16.59 2.65 11.28
CA ALA A 95 16.87 4.05 11.58
C ALA A 95 15.66 4.94 11.38
N PHE A 96 14.86 4.73 10.32
CA PHE A 96 13.61 5.47 10.07
C PHE A 96 12.54 5.24 11.15
N ILE A 97 12.43 3.99 11.64
CA ILE A 97 11.48 3.67 12.73
C ILE A 97 11.94 4.25 14.07
N ASP A 98 13.24 4.31 14.30
CA ASP A 98 13.80 4.86 15.55
C ASP A 98 13.70 6.39 15.59
N ASN A 99 14.01 7.05 14.50
CA ASN A 99 13.86 8.49 14.33
C ASN A 99 13.28 8.78 12.94
N VAL A 100 12.04 9.21 12.90
CA VAL A 100 11.30 9.49 11.66
C VAL A 100 11.92 10.60 10.82
N GLU A 101 12.72 11.51 11.43
CA GLU A 101 13.43 12.55 10.69
C GLU A 101 14.37 11.94 9.64
N HIS A 102 15.00 10.79 9.93
CA HIS A 102 15.85 10.09 8.96
C HIS A 102 15.08 9.58 7.73
N TYR A 103 13.77 9.29 7.87
CA TYR A 103 12.93 8.96 6.72
C TYR A 103 12.73 10.19 5.82
N PHE A 104 12.41 11.33 6.40
CA PHE A 104 12.21 12.56 5.64
C PHE A 104 13.50 13.05 4.98
N ASP A 105 14.63 13.04 5.72
CA ASP A 105 15.95 13.40 5.20
C ASP A 105 16.40 12.47 4.07
N TYR A 106 16.07 11.18 4.15
CA TYR A 106 16.37 10.24 3.09
C TYR A 106 15.67 10.60 1.78
N PHE A 107 14.39 10.95 1.81
CA PHE A 107 13.66 11.34 0.61
C PHE A 107 14.08 12.70 0.08
N ASP A 108 14.45 13.63 0.96
CA ASP A 108 15.05 14.89 0.55
C ASP A 108 16.40 14.67 -0.17
N TYR A 109 17.24 13.80 0.38
CA TYR A 109 18.48 13.37 -0.29
C TYR A 109 18.22 12.69 -1.64
N LEU A 110 17.21 11.80 -1.75
CA LEU A 110 16.89 11.18 -3.04
C LEU A 110 16.50 12.19 -4.10
N TYR A 111 15.75 13.21 -3.72
CA TYR A 111 15.36 14.28 -4.63
C TYR A 111 16.57 15.14 -5.06
N LEU A 112 17.43 15.48 -4.12
CA LEU A 112 18.57 16.39 -4.36
C LEU A 112 19.77 15.71 -5.03
N LYS A 113 19.88 14.40 -4.99
CA LYS A 113 21.06 13.68 -5.54
C LYS A 113 21.20 13.77 -7.07
N ASN A 114 20.11 14.08 -7.80
CA ASN A 114 20.08 14.20 -9.25
C ASN A 114 19.11 15.29 -9.69
N ASP A 115 19.58 16.23 -10.50
CA ASP A 115 18.82 17.40 -10.96
C ASP A 115 17.59 17.05 -11.86
N HIS A 116 17.50 15.82 -12.37
CA HIS A 116 16.41 15.39 -13.23
C HIS A 116 15.29 14.67 -12.48
N ILE A 117 15.35 14.58 -11.15
CA ILE A 117 14.28 13.96 -10.34
C ILE A 117 13.18 14.99 -10.09
N ASP A 118 11.97 14.70 -10.57
CA ASP A 118 10.75 15.49 -10.34
C ASP A 118 9.97 15.03 -9.11
N ALA A 119 10.03 13.72 -8.81
CA ALA A 119 9.33 13.16 -7.65
C ALA A 119 10.09 12.02 -6.97
N VAL A 120 9.84 11.91 -5.68
CA VAL A 120 10.23 10.74 -4.86
C VAL A 120 9.00 10.18 -4.16
N GLY A 121 9.07 8.97 -3.58
CA GLY A 121 7.87 8.48 -2.91
C GLY A 121 7.97 7.15 -2.17
N ASP A 122 6.90 6.88 -1.43
CA ASP A 122 6.66 5.64 -0.68
C ASP A 122 5.24 5.14 -0.98
N ILE A 123 5.12 3.89 -1.46
CA ILE A 123 3.82 3.27 -1.72
C ILE A 123 3.65 2.08 -0.78
N THR A 124 3.19 2.36 0.43
CA THR A 124 2.95 1.37 1.50
C THR A 124 1.44 1.18 1.73
N PRO A 125 0.80 0.15 1.16
CA PRO A 125 -0.65 -0.01 1.23
C PRO A 125 -1.22 -0.26 2.63
N ASN A 126 -0.36 -0.49 3.59
CA ASN A 126 -0.75 -0.64 4.99
C ASN A 126 -1.04 0.70 5.67
N TYR A 127 -0.59 1.80 5.08
CA TYR A 127 -0.89 3.16 5.56
C TYR A 127 -2.39 3.51 5.45
N ALA A 128 -3.19 2.75 4.70
CA ALA A 128 -4.64 2.85 4.76
C ALA A 128 -5.22 2.63 6.17
N LEU A 129 -4.46 2.07 7.09
CA LEU A 129 -4.88 1.86 8.49
C LEU A 129 -4.48 3.00 9.43
N LEU A 130 -3.65 3.93 8.99
CA LEU A 130 -3.18 5.06 9.77
C LEU A 130 -4.32 6.01 10.17
N LYS A 131 -4.08 6.76 11.23
CA LYS A 131 -4.94 7.81 11.76
C LYS A 131 -4.46 9.18 11.30
N GLU A 132 -5.34 10.17 11.38
CA GLU A 132 -5.06 11.58 11.11
C GLU A 132 -3.72 12.03 11.69
N LYS A 133 -3.45 11.72 12.95
CA LYS A 133 -2.19 12.10 13.62
C LYS A 133 -0.94 11.62 12.87
N SER A 134 -0.96 10.40 12.35
CA SER A 134 0.18 9.86 11.59
C SER A 134 0.27 10.48 10.21
N PHE A 135 -0.86 10.75 9.56
CA PHE A 135 -0.89 11.48 8.29
C PHE A 135 -0.41 12.93 8.45
N THR A 136 -0.80 13.61 9.53
CA THR A 136 -0.31 14.95 9.88
C THR A 136 1.22 14.95 10.06
N LEU A 137 1.76 13.98 10.79
CA LEU A 137 3.21 13.83 10.94
C LEU A 137 3.92 13.64 9.58
N ILE A 138 3.35 12.82 8.68
CA ILE A 138 3.88 12.61 7.33
C ILE A 138 3.86 13.92 6.55
N ARG A 139 2.71 14.59 6.51
CA ARG A 139 2.54 15.85 5.77
C ARG A 139 3.51 16.90 6.26
N GLU A 140 3.53 17.20 7.55
CA GLU A 140 4.36 18.25 8.12
C GLU A 140 5.86 17.98 7.95
N GLY A 141 6.30 16.72 8.15
CA GLY A 141 7.69 16.34 7.97
C GLY A 141 8.17 16.47 6.51
N LEU A 142 7.29 16.26 5.54
CA LEU A 142 7.60 16.44 4.12
C LEU A 142 7.48 17.91 3.68
N GLU A 143 6.45 18.63 4.11
CA GLU A 143 6.25 20.04 3.79
C GLU A 143 7.37 20.93 4.32
N THR A 144 7.91 20.63 5.53
CA THR A 144 9.08 21.35 6.08
C THR A 144 10.34 21.21 5.23
N ARG A 145 10.40 20.17 4.38
CA ARG A 145 11.47 19.95 3.39
C ARG A 145 11.11 20.47 1.99
N GLY A 146 9.98 21.16 1.87
CA GLY A 146 9.53 21.80 0.62
C GLY A 146 8.83 20.85 -0.35
N PHE A 147 8.37 19.68 0.10
CA PHE A 147 7.59 18.76 -0.73
C PHE A 147 6.11 19.15 -0.80
N ASP A 148 5.54 19.08 -2.02
CA ASP A 148 4.10 18.97 -2.25
C ASP A 148 3.73 17.48 -2.21
N VAL A 149 2.85 17.10 -1.27
CA VAL A 149 2.50 15.69 -1.04
C VAL A 149 1.31 15.32 -1.90
N LYS A 150 1.49 14.35 -2.79
CA LYS A 150 0.44 13.78 -3.64
C LYS A 150 0.07 12.38 -3.16
N VAL A 151 -1.12 12.25 -2.60
CA VAL A 151 -1.62 11.03 -1.96
C VAL A 151 -2.38 10.18 -2.97
N PHE A 152 -2.09 8.88 -3.02
CA PHE A 152 -2.83 7.90 -3.82
C PHE A 152 -3.56 6.90 -2.92
N PHE A 153 -4.87 6.86 -3.06
CA PHE A 153 -5.69 5.83 -2.45
C PHE A 153 -6.46 5.07 -3.55
N LEU A 154 -5.98 3.87 -3.88
CA LEU A 154 -6.55 3.01 -4.90
C LEU A 154 -7.48 1.98 -4.26
N MET A 155 -8.75 2.05 -4.58
CA MET A 155 -9.79 1.17 -4.06
C MET A 155 -10.08 0.01 -5.03
N ARG A 156 -10.70 -1.02 -4.54
CA ARG A 156 -11.21 -2.16 -5.28
C ARG A 156 -12.51 -2.60 -4.64
N ASP A 157 -13.39 -3.30 -5.37
CA ASP A 157 -14.54 -3.95 -4.74
C ASP A 157 -14.13 -4.57 -3.40
N PRO A 158 -14.77 -4.19 -2.26
CA PRO A 158 -14.34 -4.57 -0.91
C PRO A 158 -14.23 -6.08 -0.69
N VAL A 159 -15.13 -6.86 -1.29
CA VAL A 159 -15.14 -8.33 -1.22
C VAL A 159 -14.03 -8.91 -2.06
N GLU A 160 -13.88 -8.46 -3.31
CA GLU A 160 -12.82 -8.89 -4.21
C GLU A 160 -11.42 -8.54 -3.66
N ARG A 161 -11.29 -7.37 -2.99
CA ARG A 161 -10.06 -7.00 -2.30
C ARG A 161 -9.72 -8.00 -1.18
N ALA A 162 -10.71 -8.29 -0.32
CA ALA A 162 -10.54 -9.22 0.80
C ALA A 162 -10.23 -10.64 0.30
N TRP A 163 -10.93 -11.09 -0.74
CA TRP A 163 -10.70 -12.39 -1.39
C TRP A 163 -9.30 -12.48 -2.00
N SER A 164 -8.85 -11.42 -2.69
CA SER A 164 -7.49 -11.35 -3.21
C SER A 164 -6.42 -11.39 -2.10
N ALA A 165 -6.71 -10.82 -0.92
CA ALA A 165 -5.81 -10.90 0.23
C ALA A 165 -5.75 -12.30 0.83
N ALA A 166 -6.86 -13.04 0.87
CA ALA A 166 -6.90 -14.44 1.32
C ALA A 166 -6.04 -15.34 0.42
N ARG A 167 -6.20 -15.22 -0.92
CA ARG A 167 -5.36 -15.94 -1.89
C ARG A 167 -3.88 -15.60 -1.77
N MET A 168 -3.54 -14.33 -1.56
CA MET A 168 -2.17 -13.91 -1.32
C MET A 168 -1.60 -14.51 -0.03
N ARG A 169 -2.40 -14.58 1.03
CA ARG A 169 -2.00 -15.20 2.29
C ARG A 169 -1.66 -16.67 2.10
N GLN A 170 -2.54 -17.44 1.45
CA GLN A 170 -2.29 -18.85 1.16
C GLN A 170 -1.01 -19.05 0.34
N ARG A 171 -0.82 -18.28 -0.74
CA ARG A 171 0.36 -18.36 -1.59
C ARG A 171 1.67 -18.12 -0.85
N ASN A 172 1.66 -17.28 0.18
CA ASN A 172 2.82 -16.93 0.97
C ASN A 172 3.06 -17.86 2.17
N MET A 173 2.22 -18.88 2.37
CA MET A 173 2.43 -19.90 3.40
C MET A 173 3.46 -20.93 2.95
N GLN A 174 4.04 -21.65 3.92
CA GLN A 174 4.82 -22.86 3.66
C GLN A 174 3.92 -23.96 3.10
N ASP A 175 4.46 -24.87 2.33
CA ASP A 175 3.69 -25.84 1.55
C ASP A 175 2.83 -26.77 2.44
N ASP A 176 3.32 -27.17 3.61
CA ASP A 176 2.60 -27.95 4.61
C ASP A 176 1.30 -27.27 5.10
N LYS A 177 1.38 -25.95 5.31
CA LYS A 177 0.24 -25.11 5.76
C LYS A 177 -0.66 -24.66 4.61
N LYS A 178 -0.13 -24.65 3.40
CA LYS A 178 -0.85 -24.22 2.21
C LYS A 178 -1.93 -25.20 1.80
N ALA A 179 -1.64 -26.50 1.91
CA ALA A 179 -2.57 -27.58 1.58
C ALA A 179 -3.80 -27.61 2.50
N THR A 180 -3.64 -27.23 3.77
CA THR A 180 -4.70 -27.23 4.79
C THR A 180 -5.40 -25.89 5.00
N PHE A 181 -5.01 -24.84 4.25
CA PHE A 181 -5.56 -23.51 4.41
C PHE A 181 -6.94 -23.39 3.77
N ASP A 182 -7.98 -23.33 4.60
CA ASP A 182 -9.33 -23.04 4.17
C ASP A 182 -9.53 -21.54 3.95
N GLN A 183 -9.60 -21.14 2.67
CA GLN A 183 -9.81 -19.76 2.26
C GLN A 183 -11.18 -19.23 2.68
N PHE A 184 -12.22 -20.05 2.66
CA PHE A 184 -13.58 -19.62 2.98
C PHE A 184 -13.74 -19.38 4.48
N ALA A 185 -13.29 -20.32 5.31
CA ALA A 185 -13.26 -20.13 6.77
C ALA A 185 -12.37 -18.92 7.16
N PHE A 186 -11.25 -18.70 6.44
CA PHE A 186 -10.46 -17.50 6.64
C PHE A 186 -11.25 -16.22 6.31
N MET A 187 -12.02 -16.20 5.20
CA MET A 187 -12.83 -15.05 4.83
C MET A 187 -13.92 -14.77 5.87
N GLU A 188 -14.67 -15.79 6.29
CA GLU A 188 -15.69 -15.63 7.33
C GLU A 188 -15.14 -15.04 8.62
N LYS A 189 -13.97 -15.51 9.08
CA LYS A 189 -13.30 -15.00 10.27
C LYS A 189 -12.76 -13.58 10.06
N ALA A 190 -12.10 -13.35 8.95
CA ALA A 190 -11.38 -12.12 8.68
C ALA A 190 -12.28 -10.89 8.50
N ILE A 191 -13.56 -11.10 8.17
CA ILE A 191 -14.57 -10.04 8.06
C ILE A 191 -15.32 -9.76 9.35
N LYS A 192 -15.37 -10.71 10.28
CA LYS A 192 -15.95 -10.44 11.60
C LYS A 192 -15.11 -9.42 12.34
N ASP A 193 -13.79 -9.64 12.39
CA ASP A 193 -12.85 -8.81 13.13
C ASP A 193 -11.47 -8.78 12.46
N GLY A 194 -10.76 -7.67 12.64
CA GLY A 194 -9.33 -7.57 12.34
C GLY A 194 -8.94 -6.82 11.07
N PRO A 195 -7.64 -6.81 10.74
CA PRO A 195 -7.06 -5.94 9.72
C PRO A 195 -7.64 -6.10 8.32
N THR A 196 -8.14 -7.29 7.97
CA THR A 196 -8.73 -7.54 6.64
C THR A 196 -10.01 -6.75 6.45
N ARG A 197 -10.86 -6.68 7.49
CA ARG A 197 -12.07 -5.85 7.50
C ARG A 197 -11.72 -4.37 7.40
N TYR A 198 -10.85 -3.88 8.28
CA TYR A 198 -10.48 -2.46 8.31
C TYR A 198 -9.87 -1.97 7.01
N LYS A 199 -9.10 -2.81 6.31
CA LYS A 199 -8.54 -2.49 4.99
C LYS A 199 -9.56 -2.39 3.86
N SER A 200 -10.81 -2.85 4.07
CA SER A 200 -11.92 -2.69 3.12
C SER A 200 -12.93 -1.63 3.55
N GLN A 201 -12.76 -1.00 4.71
CA GLN A 201 -13.58 0.11 5.19
C GLN A 201 -12.99 1.42 4.67
N TYR A 202 -13.26 1.74 3.41
CA TYR A 202 -12.66 2.88 2.72
C TYR A 202 -13.13 4.22 3.27
N GLU A 203 -14.37 4.28 3.75
CA GLU A 203 -14.94 5.45 4.43
C GLU A 203 -14.05 5.93 5.59
N ARG A 204 -13.49 5.01 6.35
CA ARG A 204 -12.56 5.32 7.44
C ARG A 204 -11.25 5.93 6.91
N THR A 205 -10.64 5.31 5.90
CA THR A 205 -9.38 5.79 5.34
C THR A 205 -9.56 7.15 4.67
N ILE A 206 -10.66 7.34 3.92
CA ILE A 206 -10.98 8.60 3.26
C ILE A 206 -11.18 9.71 4.30
N HIS A 207 -11.90 9.42 5.38
CA HIS A 207 -12.09 10.40 6.47
C HIS A 207 -10.76 10.86 7.05
N GLU A 208 -9.86 9.94 7.42
CA GLU A 208 -8.54 10.28 8.00
C GLU A 208 -7.67 11.09 7.01
N LEU A 209 -7.74 10.78 5.71
CA LEU A 209 -7.01 11.52 4.68
C LEU A 209 -7.55 12.94 4.51
N GLU A 210 -8.86 13.13 4.45
CA GLU A 210 -9.50 14.43 4.21
C GLU A 210 -9.43 15.37 5.42
N GLN A 211 -9.19 14.84 6.63
CA GLN A 211 -8.84 15.68 7.78
C GLN A 211 -7.42 16.25 7.68
N THR A 212 -6.56 15.64 6.87
CA THR A 212 -5.14 15.99 6.81
C THR A 212 -4.74 16.69 5.53
N PHE A 213 -5.16 16.18 4.38
CA PHE A 213 -4.76 16.65 3.05
C PHE A 213 -5.91 17.39 2.36
N LYS A 214 -5.57 18.37 1.52
CA LYS A 214 -6.55 19.05 0.67
C LYS A 214 -7.05 18.10 -0.42
N GLN A 215 -8.22 18.38 -0.96
CA GLN A 215 -8.83 17.55 -2.00
C GLN A 215 -7.97 17.44 -3.28
N ASP A 216 -7.26 18.48 -3.64
CA ASP A 216 -6.34 18.52 -4.80
C ASP A 216 -5.01 17.79 -4.54
N GLN A 217 -4.76 17.37 -3.32
CA GLN A 217 -3.61 16.53 -2.93
C GLN A 217 -3.94 15.04 -2.92
N ILE A 218 -5.22 14.62 -3.11
CA ILE A 218 -5.64 13.22 -2.98
C ILE A 218 -6.18 12.70 -4.31
N TYR A 219 -5.60 11.63 -4.82
CA TYR A 219 -6.10 10.87 -5.97
C TYR A 219 -6.83 9.62 -5.49
N TYR A 220 -8.12 9.55 -5.78
CA TYR A 220 -8.95 8.35 -5.59
C TYR A 220 -9.05 7.59 -6.91
N GLY A 221 -8.59 6.34 -6.93
CA GLY A 221 -8.65 5.48 -8.11
C GLY A 221 -9.32 4.13 -7.82
N PHE A 222 -9.80 3.48 -8.87
CA PHE A 222 -10.45 2.17 -8.77
C PHE A 222 -9.67 1.12 -9.55
N TYR A 223 -9.41 -0.02 -8.90
CA TYR A 223 -8.66 -1.15 -9.47
C TYR A 223 -9.25 -1.59 -10.82
N GLU A 224 -10.56 -1.59 -10.93
CA GLU A 224 -11.31 -2.11 -12.08
C GLU A 224 -11.10 -1.26 -13.35
N SER A 225 -10.80 0.03 -13.20
CA SER A 225 -10.51 0.96 -14.29
C SER A 225 -9.05 1.45 -14.33
N LEU A 226 -8.19 0.90 -13.46
CA LEU A 226 -6.83 1.43 -13.28
C LEU A 226 -5.88 1.19 -14.46
N PHE A 227 -6.09 0.10 -15.23
CA PHE A 227 -5.08 -0.46 -16.13
C PHE A 227 -5.14 0.09 -17.57
N ASP A 228 -5.91 1.13 -17.80
CA ASP A 228 -6.05 1.77 -19.10
C ASP A 228 -5.22 3.04 -19.24
N LYS A 229 -5.08 3.51 -20.49
CA LYS A 229 -4.36 4.74 -20.82
C LYS A 229 -5.02 5.99 -20.22
N THR A 230 -6.33 5.99 -20.09
CA THR A 230 -7.10 7.13 -19.56
C THR A 230 -6.79 7.36 -18.08
N SER A 231 -6.78 6.28 -17.30
CA SER A 231 -6.39 6.33 -15.88
C SER A 231 -4.93 6.75 -15.71
N PHE A 232 -4.03 6.27 -16.56
CA PHE A 232 -2.63 6.71 -16.52
C PHE A 232 -2.48 8.21 -16.84
N GLN A 233 -3.20 8.72 -17.82
CA GLN A 233 -3.23 10.15 -18.13
C GLN A 233 -3.83 10.97 -16.99
N ALA A 234 -4.83 10.45 -16.28
CA ALA A 234 -5.37 11.11 -15.09
C ALA A 234 -4.33 11.18 -13.96
N ILE A 235 -3.56 10.12 -13.76
CA ILE A 235 -2.43 10.10 -12.80
C ILE A 235 -1.36 11.12 -13.20
N GLN A 236 -0.99 11.21 -14.48
CA GLN A 236 -0.03 12.17 -14.97
C GLN A 236 -0.50 13.63 -14.74
N ARG A 237 -1.76 13.94 -15.04
CA ARG A 237 -2.35 15.26 -14.76
C ARG A 237 -2.36 15.60 -13.28
N PHE A 238 -2.71 14.63 -12.43
CA PHE A 238 -2.73 14.81 -10.97
C PHE A 238 -1.34 15.10 -10.39
N LEU A 239 -0.32 14.38 -10.87
CA LEU A 239 1.07 14.61 -10.46
C LEU A 239 1.65 15.90 -11.06
N ASN A 240 1.14 16.36 -12.20
CA ASN A 240 1.72 17.44 -13.01
C ASN A 240 3.20 17.18 -13.36
N ILE A 241 3.54 15.93 -13.66
CA ILE A 241 4.88 15.46 -14.00
C ILE A 241 4.81 14.74 -15.34
N PRO A 242 5.74 14.98 -16.29
CA PRO A 242 5.81 14.22 -17.53
C PRO A 242 6.06 12.73 -17.20
N LEU A 243 5.24 11.85 -17.76
CA LEU A 243 5.41 10.40 -17.67
C LEU A 243 5.51 9.84 -19.09
N ASP A 244 6.70 9.43 -19.49
CA ASP A 244 7.00 9.03 -20.86
C ASP A 244 6.64 7.56 -21.14
N THR A 245 6.58 6.75 -20.10
CA THR A 245 6.42 5.30 -20.23
C THR A 245 5.09 4.83 -19.63
N PHE A 246 4.25 4.26 -20.51
CA PHE A 246 3.04 3.52 -20.11
C PHE A 246 3.10 2.10 -20.68
N ASP A 247 3.09 1.10 -19.83
CA ASP A 247 3.04 -0.31 -20.22
C ASP A 247 1.66 -0.91 -19.91
N ALA A 248 0.80 -0.98 -20.93
CA ALA A 248 -0.54 -1.54 -20.84
C ALA A 248 -0.55 -3.09 -20.69
N SER A 249 0.56 -3.76 -21.03
CA SER A 249 0.61 -5.23 -21.08
C SER A 249 0.69 -5.89 -19.71
N GLN A 250 0.99 -5.13 -18.67
CA GLN A 250 1.35 -5.66 -17.36
C GLN A 250 0.19 -5.66 -16.36
N VAL A 251 -0.63 -6.70 -16.39
CA VAL A 251 -1.53 -7.03 -15.28
C VAL A 251 -0.73 -7.74 -14.20
N PHE A 252 -0.21 -6.98 -13.23
CA PHE A 252 0.63 -7.53 -12.15
C PHE A 252 -0.19 -8.18 -11.03
N ASN A 253 0.28 -9.36 -10.60
CA ASN A 253 -0.29 -10.12 -9.48
C ASN A 253 -1.77 -10.53 -9.67
N ALA A 254 -2.22 -10.75 -10.90
CA ALA A 254 -3.45 -11.48 -11.14
C ALA A 254 -3.29 -12.88 -10.50
N SER A 255 -3.82 -13.06 -9.30
CA SER A 255 -3.93 -14.41 -8.74
C SER A 255 -4.89 -15.19 -9.63
N PRO A 256 -4.50 -16.37 -10.15
CA PRO A 256 -5.43 -17.19 -10.88
C PRO A 256 -6.74 -17.30 -10.10
N LYS A 257 -7.87 -17.08 -10.74
CA LYS A 257 -9.20 -17.33 -10.14
C LYS A 257 -9.43 -18.83 -10.16
N SER A 258 -8.76 -19.56 -9.27
CA SER A 258 -8.90 -21.02 -9.14
C SER A 258 -10.25 -21.45 -8.54
N SER A 259 -10.96 -20.52 -7.88
CA SER A 259 -12.31 -20.74 -7.36
C SER A 259 -13.05 -19.40 -7.23
N SER A 260 -14.35 -19.41 -7.43
CA SER A 260 -15.24 -18.30 -7.07
C SER A 260 -15.66 -18.44 -5.59
N LEU A 261 -16.04 -17.33 -4.97
CA LEU A 261 -16.68 -17.38 -3.66
C LEU A 261 -18.05 -18.07 -3.79
N PRO A 262 -18.42 -18.98 -2.85
CA PRO A 262 -19.77 -19.49 -2.79
C PRO A 262 -20.79 -18.35 -2.69
N THR A 263 -21.92 -18.46 -3.38
CA THR A 263 -22.91 -17.37 -3.48
C THR A 263 -23.38 -16.88 -2.12
N GLU A 264 -23.72 -17.79 -1.21
CA GLU A 264 -24.15 -17.42 0.15
C GLU A 264 -23.07 -16.67 0.94
N LEU A 265 -21.81 -17.11 0.83
CA LEU A 265 -20.70 -16.42 1.49
C LEU A 265 -20.49 -15.04 0.89
N ASN A 266 -20.54 -14.92 -0.44
CA ASN A 266 -20.40 -13.65 -1.14
C ASN A 266 -21.48 -12.65 -0.71
N GLN A 267 -22.75 -13.06 -0.65
CA GLN A 267 -23.86 -12.23 -0.17
C GLN A 267 -23.64 -11.76 1.29
N LYS A 268 -23.21 -12.66 2.19
CA LYS A 268 -22.88 -12.30 3.59
C LYS A 268 -21.76 -11.24 3.64
N LEU A 269 -20.75 -11.38 2.79
CA LEU A 269 -19.62 -10.46 2.73
C LEU A 269 -20.04 -9.10 2.20
N VAL A 270 -20.81 -9.07 1.11
CA VAL A 270 -21.33 -7.83 0.52
C VAL A 270 -22.19 -7.09 1.54
N LYS A 271 -23.14 -7.76 2.20
CA LYS A 271 -23.96 -7.18 3.26
C LYS A 271 -23.11 -6.63 4.42
N ARG A 272 -22.00 -7.27 4.75
CA ARG A 272 -21.08 -6.79 5.80
C ARG A 272 -20.36 -5.52 5.40
N PHE A 273 -20.05 -5.33 4.12
CA PHE A 273 -19.41 -4.14 3.58
C PHE A 273 -20.41 -3.13 3.00
N GLN A 274 -21.71 -3.36 3.16
CA GLN A 274 -22.75 -2.44 2.66
C GLN A 274 -22.48 -0.97 3.03
N PRO A 275 -22.09 -0.60 4.26
CA PRO A 275 -21.77 0.80 4.58
C PRO A 275 -20.65 1.38 3.70
N THR A 276 -19.65 0.56 3.33
CA THR A 276 -18.58 1.00 2.42
C THR A 276 -19.11 1.16 0.99
N TYR A 277 -19.94 0.23 0.52
CA TYR A 277 -20.58 0.35 -0.79
C TYR A 277 -21.43 1.61 -0.88
N ASP A 278 -22.32 1.84 0.09
CA ASP A 278 -23.20 3.00 0.14
C ASP A 278 -22.39 4.31 0.14
N PHE A 279 -21.38 4.40 1.02
CA PHE A 279 -20.51 5.58 1.11
C PHE A 279 -19.79 5.89 -0.22
N ILE A 280 -19.30 4.86 -0.92
CA ILE A 280 -18.60 5.06 -2.18
C ILE A 280 -19.57 5.40 -3.33
N ALA A 281 -20.78 4.83 -3.34
CA ALA A 281 -21.80 5.18 -4.31
C ALA A 281 -22.27 6.62 -4.16
N ASP A 282 -22.51 7.07 -2.93
CA ASP A 282 -22.91 8.47 -2.64
C ASP A 282 -21.87 9.47 -3.13
N ARG A 283 -20.59 9.08 -3.06
CA ARG A 283 -19.46 9.95 -3.40
C ARG A 283 -19.09 9.95 -4.89
N HIS A 284 -19.19 8.81 -5.56
CA HIS A 284 -18.73 8.62 -6.94
C HIS A 284 -19.86 8.39 -7.95
N GLY A 285 -21.10 8.35 -7.48
CA GLY A 285 -22.29 8.20 -8.32
C GLY A 285 -22.52 6.77 -8.84
N GLU A 286 -23.45 6.63 -9.77
CA GLU A 286 -23.90 5.32 -10.29
C GLU A 286 -22.82 4.54 -11.04
N SER A 287 -21.83 5.21 -11.65
CA SER A 287 -20.78 4.55 -12.43
C SER A 287 -19.97 3.54 -11.62
N ILE A 288 -19.83 3.72 -10.30
CA ILE A 288 -19.12 2.76 -9.45
C ILE A 288 -19.90 1.44 -9.30
N LYS A 289 -21.22 1.48 -9.42
CA LYS A 289 -22.06 0.28 -9.34
C LYS A 289 -21.85 -0.65 -10.52
N GLU A 290 -21.45 -0.11 -11.68
CA GLU A 290 -21.08 -0.88 -12.86
C GLU A 290 -19.69 -1.52 -12.71
N LEU A 291 -18.78 -0.83 -12.00
CA LEU A 291 -17.41 -1.31 -11.79
C LEU A 291 -17.32 -2.41 -10.73
N TRP A 292 -18.09 -2.30 -9.64
CA TRP A 292 -18.00 -3.21 -8.50
C TRP A 292 -19.12 -4.24 -8.50
N GLN A 293 -18.77 -5.50 -8.75
CA GLN A 293 -19.74 -6.60 -8.84
C GLN A 293 -20.56 -6.81 -7.56
N GLY A 294 -20.04 -6.42 -6.41
CA GLY A 294 -20.76 -6.53 -5.15
C GLY A 294 -22.10 -5.77 -5.12
N TYR A 295 -22.24 -4.68 -5.87
CA TYR A 295 -23.52 -3.95 -5.94
C TYR A 295 -24.67 -4.79 -6.53
N GLN A 296 -24.37 -5.78 -7.35
CA GLN A 296 -25.38 -6.68 -7.92
C GLN A 296 -25.96 -7.66 -6.88
N LEU A 297 -25.39 -7.71 -5.70
CA LEU A 297 -25.78 -8.59 -4.60
C LEU A 297 -26.39 -7.82 -3.41
N LEU A 298 -26.46 -6.50 -3.48
CA LEU A 298 -27.18 -5.60 -2.57
C LEU A 298 -28.62 -5.42 -3.02
#